data_d1e020a7ce2d6f11b0a30b481638194f
#
_entry.id   d1e020a7ce2d6f11b0a30b481638194f
#
_cell.length_a   1.000
_cell.length_b   1.000
_cell.length_c   1.000
_cell.angle_alpha   90.00
_cell.angle_beta   90.00
_cell.angle_gamma   90.00
#
_symmetry.space_group_name_H-M   'P 1'
#
loop_
_entity.id
_entity.type
_entity.pdbx_description
1 polymer ?
#
loop_
_entity_poly.entity_id
_entity_poly.type
_entity_poly.pdbx_seq_one_letter_code
_entity_poly.pdbx_strand_id
1 'polypeptide(L)'
;LAVIKLESDSDRYDNLEDSEEFVVFNPELKVLDEEKQGFWEGCLSVPGLRGYVERPRKLQINYLKENAEEKEIIVEDFLATVFQHELDHLFGFLYVDRLNSTKDLVFEEELANIAREKLLD
;
A
#
# COMPACT_ATOMS: atom_id res chain seq x y z
N LEU A 1 3.16 16.14 1.27
CA LEU A 1 3.96 15.46 2.29
C LEU A 1 3.29 14.18 2.75
N ALA A 2 3.99 13.08 2.69
CA ALA A 2 3.56 11.83 3.28
C ALA A 2 4.64 11.29 4.20
N VAL A 3 4.21 10.65 5.28
CA VAL A 3 5.12 9.91 6.16
C VAL A 3 4.69 8.46 6.10
N ILE A 4 5.59 7.61 5.61
CA ILE A 4 5.33 6.20 5.47
C ILE A 4 6.24 5.45 6.42
N LYS A 5 5.65 4.78 7.39
CA LYS A 5 6.38 4.05 8.41
C LYS A 5 6.18 2.56 8.21
N LEU A 6 7.29 1.85 8.06
CA LEU A 6 7.30 0.40 7.89
C LEU A 6 7.92 -0.25 9.12
N GLU A 7 7.29 -1.30 9.61
CA GLU A 7 7.77 -2.04 10.76
C GLU A 7 8.28 -3.40 10.31
N SER A 8 9.42 -3.80 10.86
CA SER A 8 10.12 -5.00 10.43
C SER A 8 9.74 -6.27 11.16
N ASP A 9 8.80 -6.21 12.06
CA ASP A 9 8.33 -7.39 12.80
C ASP A 9 7.51 -8.34 11.95
N SER A 10 7.31 -7.98 10.69
CA SER A 10 6.54 -8.76 9.73
C SER A 10 7.47 -9.45 8.75
N ASP A 11 7.21 -10.70 8.46
CA ASP A 11 7.90 -11.45 7.41
C ASP A 11 7.75 -10.83 6.03
N ARG A 12 6.88 -9.84 5.91
CA ARG A 12 6.60 -9.13 4.66
C ARG A 12 7.69 -8.13 4.28
N TYR A 13 8.57 -7.79 5.21
CA TYR A 13 9.59 -6.74 5.03
C TYR A 13 10.99 -7.28 5.29
N ASP A 14 11.30 -8.40 4.66
CA ASP A 14 12.57 -9.11 4.88
C ASP A 14 13.81 -8.27 4.63
N ASN A 15 13.70 -7.25 3.79
CA ASN A 15 14.82 -6.40 3.40
C ASN A 15 14.95 -5.14 4.25
N LEU A 16 14.09 -4.97 5.26
CA LEU A 16 14.11 -3.79 6.11
C LEU A 16 14.74 -4.10 7.45
N GLU A 17 15.44 -3.12 7.99
CA GLU A 17 15.91 -3.17 9.36
C GLU A 17 14.72 -2.95 10.30
N ASP A 18 14.93 -2.82 11.59
CA ASP A 18 13.88 -2.85 12.63
C ASP A 18 12.64 -2.01 12.33
N SER A 19 12.81 -0.83 11.76
CA SER A 19 11.73 -0.04 11.22
C SER A 19 12.31 1.04 10.32
N GLU A 20 11.58 1.36 9.26
CA GLU A 20 11.96 2.46 8.38
C GLU A 20 10.83 3.46 8.30
N GLU A 21 11.20 4.73 8.29
CA GLU A 21 10.27 5.82 8.13
C GLU A 21 10.69 6.63 6.90
N PHE A 22 9.77 6.79 5.97
CA PHE A 22 9.98 7.57 4.77
C PHE A 22 9.19 8.87 4.87
N VAL A 23 9.90 9.99 4.77
CA VAL A 23 9.26 11.30 4.64
C VAL A 23 9.37 11.70 3.19
N VAL A 24 8.23 11.85 2.54
CA VAL A 24 8.14 11.96 1.09
C VAL A 24 7.50 13.28 0.70
N PHE A 25 8.24 14.10 -0.05
CA PHE A 25 7.74 15.34 -0.63
C PHE A 25 7.66 15.20 -2.13
N ASN A 26 6.59 15.71 -2.73
CA ASN A 26 6.39 15.77 -4.18
C ASN A 26 6.67 14.44 -4.89
N PRO A 27 6.02 13.34 -4.50
CA PRO A 27 6.29 12.05 -5.11
C PRO A 27 5.79 11.98 -6.55
N GLU A 28 6.59 11.31 -7.39
CA GLU A 28 6.20 10.93 -8.75
C GLU A 28 6.32 9.42 -8.86
N LEU A 29 5.26 8.77 -9.31
CA LEU A 29 5.21 7.32 -9.41
C LEU A 29 5.28 6.90 -10.88
N LYS A 30 6.12 5.91 -11.14
CA LYS A 30 6.20 5.27 -12.44
C LYS A 30 5.97 3.78 -12.28
N VAL A 31 4.99 3.25 -13.00
CA VAL A 31 4.72 1.82 -12.98
C VAL A 31 5.76 1.10 -13.81
N LEU A 32 6.50 0.19 -13.19
CA LEU A 32 7.52 -0.61 -13.88
C LEU A 32 6.98 -1.96 -14.31
N ASP A 33 6.01 -2.50 -13.59
CA ASP A 33 5.34 -3.75 -13.93
C ASP A 33 3.85 -3.54 -13.71
N GLU A 34 3.09 -3.60 -14.80
CA GLU A 34 1.64 -3.36 -14.76
C GLU A 34 0.85 -4.57 -14.28
N GLU A 35 1.50 -5.72 -14.10
CA GLU A 35 0.85 -6.87 -13.53
C GLU A 35 0.28 -6.48 -12.16
N LYS A 36 -0.99 -6.77 -11.95
CA LYS A 36 -1.65 -6.39 -10.70
C LYS A 36 -1.63 -7.53 -9.71
N GLN A 37 -1.52 -7.16 -8.47
CA GLN A 37 -1.63 -8.06 -7.33
C GLN A 37 -2.68 -7.52 -6.38
N GLY A 38 -3.38 -8.41 -5.70
CA GLY A 38 -4.44 -8.03 -4.80
C GLY A 38 -4.08 -8.30 -3.36
N PHE A 39 -4.44 -7.35 -2.51
CA PHE A 39 -4.30 -7.49 -1.06
C PHE A 39 -5.52 -6.91 -0.38
N TRP A 40 -5.83 -7.44 0.81
CA TRP A 40 -6.84 -6.83 1.65
C TRP A 40 -6.26 -5.59 2.33
N GLU A 41 -6.89 -4.46 2.10
CA GLU A 41 -6.46 -3.19 2.66
C GLU A 41 -7.46 -2.66 3.68
N GLY A 42 -6.95 -1.89 4.63
CA GLY A 42 -7.77 -1.20 5.61
C GLY A 42 -7.13 0.13 5.95
N CYS A 43 -7.92 1.05 6.47
CA CYS A 43 -7.45 2.37 6.81
C CYS A 43 -8.20 2.89 8.03
N LEU A 44 -7.53 3.65 8.88
CA LEU A 44 -8.15 4.27 10.05
C LEU A 44 -9.27 5.24 9.66
N SER A 45 -9.20 5.79 8.45
CA SER A 45 -10.24 6.68 7.91
C SER A 45 -11.50 5.91 7.50
N VAL A 46 -11.44 4.58 7.42
CA VAL A 46 -12.57 3.70 7.08
C VAL A 46 -12.61 2.57 8.11
N PRO A 47 -12.99 2.89 9.34
CA PRO A 47 -12.92 1.92 10.43
C PRO A 47 -13.89 0.75 10.26
N GLY A 48 -13.42 -0.43 10.67
CA GLY A 48 -14.26 -1.63 10.69
C GLY A 48 -14.44 -2.31 9.36
N LEU A 49 -13.84 -1.80 8.28
CA LEU A 49 -13.97 -2.36 6.94
C LEU A 49 -12.62 -2.76 6.37
N ARG A 50 -12.66 -3.72 5.45
CA ARG A 50 -11.52 -4.13 4.64
C ARG A 50 -11.96 -4.25 3.19
N GLY A 51 -11.05 -3.93 2.27
CA GLY A 51 -11.34 -4.05 0.85
C GLY A 51 -10.23 -4.78 0.11
N TYR A 52 -10.63 -5.62 -0.85
CA TYR A 52 -9.67 -6.29 -1.70
C TYR A 52 -9.33 -5.37 -2.87
N VAL A 53 -8.10 -4.90 -2.92
CA VAL A 53 -7.66 -3.91 -3.90
C VAL A 53 -6.54 -4.51 -4.75
N GLU A 54 -6.65 -4.35 -6.06
CA GLU A 54 -5.61 -4.76 -7.00
C GLU A 54 -4.83 -3.53 -7.45
N ARG A 55 -3.51 -3.61 -7.34
CA ARG A 55 -2.61 -2.51 -7.69
C ARG A 55 -1.41 -3.04 -8.48
N PRO A 56 -0.77 -2.18 -9.29
CA PRO A 56 0.46 -2.58 -9.98
C PRO A 56 1.51 -3.12 -9.01
N ARG A 57 2.22 -4.15 -9.45
CA ARG A 57 3.12 -4.93 -8.62
C ARG A 57 4.45 -4.23 -8.33
N LYS A 58 4.92 -3.39 -9.25
CA LYS A 58 6.25 -2.79 -9.13
C LYS A 58 6.24 -1.34 -9.57
N LEU A 59 6.80 -0.50 -8.74
CA LEU A 59 6.84 0.95 -8.97
C LEU A 59 8.23 1.50 -8.72
N GLN A 60 8.52 2.59 -9.45
CA GLN A 60 9.61 3.49 -9.13
C GLN A 60 8.99 4.76 -8.57
N ILE A 61 9.49 5.21 -7.43
CA ILE A 61 9.02 6.43 -6.79
C ILE A 61 10.16 7.41 -6.69
N ASN A 62 9.99 8.56 -7.30
CA ASN A 62 10.93 9.68 -7.20
C ASN A 62 10.33 10.71 -6.28
N TYR A 63 11.08 11.16 -5.29
CA TYR A 63 10.58 12.08 -4.30
C TYR A 63 11.70 12.94 -3.71
N LEU A 64 11.32 13.96 -2.98
CA LEU A 64 12.26 14.79 -2.24
C LEU A 64 12.22 14.40 -0.76
N LYS A 65 13.40 14.35 -0.15
CA LYS A 65 13.54 14.17 1.28
C LYS A 65 13.34 15.49 2.01
N GLU A 66 13.37 15.47 3.33
CA GLU A 66 13.19 16.65 4.19
C GLU A 66 14.18 17.77 3.86
N ASN A 67 15.39 17.42 3.43
CA ASN A 67 16.43 18.38 3.08
C ASN A 67 16.41 18.78 1.61
N ALA A 68 15.31 18.49 0.89
CA ALA A 68 15.13 18.72 -0.52
C ALA A 68 16.07 17.89 -1.42
N GLU A 69 16.72 16.88 -0.87
CA GLU A 69 17.54 15.96 -1.66
C GLU A 69 16.64 15.01 -2.46
N GLU A 70 16.94 14.84 -3.74
CA GLU A 70 16.19 13.93 -4.59
C GLU A 70 16.51 12.47 -4.26
N LYS A 71 15.47 11.64 -4.19
CA LYS A 71 15.59 10.21 -3.97
C LYS A 71 14.75 9.43 -4.96
N GLU A 72 15.26 8.26 -5.30
CA GLU A 72 14.55 7.30 -6.14
C GLU A 72 14.56 5.96 -5.43
N ILE A 73 13.39 5.34 -5.32
CA ILE A 73 13.27 3.99 -4.77
C ILE A 73 12.43 3.13 -5.71
N ILE A 74 12.72 1.84 -5.71
CA ILE A 74 11.93 0.85 -6.42
C ILE A 74 11.32 -0.07 -5.39
N VAL A 75 10.01 -0.22 -5.43
CA VAL A 75 9.27 -1.07 -4.50
C VAL A 75 8.43 -2.06 -5.27
N GLU A 76 8.28 -3.25 -4.73
CA GLU A 76 7.49 -4.31 -5.38
C GLU A 76 6.71 -5.12 -4.37
N ASP A 77 5.77 -5.89 -4.86
CA ASP A 77 4.92 -6.79 -4.09
C ASP A 77 4.11 -6.04 -3.03
N PHE A 78 4.05 -6.54 -1.81
CA PHE A 78 3.24 -5.91 -0.77
C PHE A 78 3.72 -4.50 -0.46
N LEU A 79 5.03 -4.26 -0.51
CA LEU A 79 5.58 -2.93 -0.24
C LEU A 79 5.09 -1.91 -1.27
N ALA A 80 4.97 -2.30 -2.55
CA ALA A 80 4.40 -1.43 -3.58
C ALA A 80 2.96 -1.06 -3.24
N THR A 81 2.20 -2.00 -2.72
CA THR A 81 0.82 -1.74 -2.29
C THR A 81 0.77 -0.74 -1.15
N VAL A 82 1.64 -0.89 -0.14
CA VAL A 82 1.70 0.02 1.00
C VAL A 82 2.01 1.45 0.55
N PHE A 83 3.02 1.61 -0.31
CA PHE A 83 3.38 2.94 -0.80
C PHE A 83 2.24 3.58 -1.59
N GLN A 84 1.58 2.84 -2.45
CA GLN A 84 0.46 3.38 -3.23
C GLN A 84 -0.71 3.78 -2.34
N HIS A 85 -1.03 2.96 -1.33
CA HIS A 85 -2.09 3.25 -0.38
C HIS A 85 -1.81 4.59 0.34
N GLU A 86 -0.59 4.74 0.87
CA GLU A 86 -0.23 5.94 1.63
C GLU A 86 -0.10 7.17 0.74
N LEU A 87 0.44 7.03 -0.46
CA LEU A 87 0.60 8.15 -1.38
C LEU A 87 -0.74 8.60 -1.97
N ASP A 88 -1.70 7.70 -2.12
CA ASP A 88 -3.05 8.06 -2.55
C ASP A 88 -3.67 9.12 -1.65
N HIS A 89 -3.38 9.08 -0.35
CA HIS A 89 -3.93 10.07 0.59
C HIS A 89 -3.51 11.49 0.24
N LEU A 90 -2.35 11.68 -0.36
CA LEU A 90 -1.89 13.01 -0.79
C LEU A 90 -2.79 13.62 -1.86
N PHE A 91 -3.46 12.77 -2.63
CA PHE A 91 -4.31 13.18 -3.73
C PHE A 91 -5.79 13.04 -3.40
N GLY A 92 -6.11 12.77 -2.14
CA GLY A 92 -7.49 12.67 -1.66
C GLY A 92 -8.16 11.33 -1.93
N PHE A 93 -7.38 10.28 -2.21
CA PHE A 93 -7.93 8.94 -2.44
C PHE A 93 -7.78 8.05 -1.22
N LEU A 94 -8.80 7.24 -0.99
CA LEU A 94 -8.78 6.14 -0.01
C LEU A 94 -8.81 4.82 -0.79
N TYR A 95 -8.47 3.72 -0.10
CA TYR A 95 -8.46 2.42 -0.79
C TYR A 95 -9.82 2.06 -1.37
N VAL A 96 -10.92 2.53 -0.77
CA VAL A 96 -12.28 2.27 -1.28
C VAL A 96 -12.50 2.86 -2.67
N ASP A 97 -11.76 3.92 -3.02
CA ASP A 97 -11.82 4.50 -4.37
C ASP A 97 -11.15 3.62 -5.41
N ARG A 98 -10.35 2.65 -4.98
CA ARG A 98 -9.60 1.76 -5.86
C ARG A 98 -10.22 0.38 -5.99
N LEU A 99 -11.34 0.12 -5.34
CA LEU A 99 -12.04 -1.16 -5.45
C LEU A 99 -12.57 -1.35 -6.87
N ASN A 100 -12.44 -2.58 -7.38
CA ASN A 100 -13.05 -2.94 -8.65
C ASN A 100 -14.58 -3.04 -8.54
N SER A 101 -15.05 -3.41 -7.34
CA SER A 101 -16.47 -3.56 -7.04
C SER A 101 -16.69 -3.40 -5.55
N THR A 102 -17.83 -2.87 -5.16
CA THR A 102 -18.21 -2.81 -3.74
C THR A 102 -18.39 -4.20 -3.13
N LYS A 103 -18.49 -5.23 -3.97
CA LYS A 103 -18.53 -6.62 -3.49
C LYS A 103 -17.21 -7.04 -2.85
N ASP A 104 -16.13 -6.31 -3.10
CA ASP A 104 -14.83 -6.56 -2.51
C ASP A 104 -14.65 -5.86 -1.18
N LEU A 105 -15.68 -5.21 -0.66
CA LEU A 105 -15.67 -4.52 0.63
C LEU A 105 -16.40 -5.38 1.66
N VAL A 106 -15.73 -5.65 2.79
CA VAL A 106 -16.28 -6.51 3.83
C VAL A 106 -16.05 -5.91 5.21
N PHE A 107 -16.85 -6.35 6.17
CA PHE A 107 -16.57 -6.02 7.57
C PHE A 107 -15.31 -6.77 8.02
N GLU A 108 -14.48 -6.10 8.78
CA GLU A 108 -13.21 -6.66 9.26
C GLU A 108 -13.41 -7.98 10.01
N GLU A 109 -14.47 -8.08 10.80
CA GLU A 109 -14.78 -9.29 11.56
C GLU A 109 -15.10 -10.50 10.67
N GLU A 110 -15.49 -10.25 9.40
CA GLU A 110 -15.80 -11.32 8.46
C GLU A 110 -14.57 -11.72 7.62
N LEU A 111 -13.50 -10.96 7.72
CA LEU A 111 -12.32 -11.17 6.85
C LEU A 111 -11.71 -12.55 7.00
N ALA A 112 -11.67 -13.08 8.22
CA ALA A 112 -11.09 -14.40 8.47
C ALA A 112 -11.78 -15.50 7.68
N ASN A 113 -13.11 -15.44 7.55
CA ASN A 113 -13.88 -16.42 6.80
C ASN A 113 -13.64 -16.32 5.30
N ILE A 114 -13.60 -15.08 4.78
CA ILE A 114 -13.40 -14.82 3.36
C ILE A 114 -11.94 -15.11 2.95
N ALA A 115 -11.00 -14.69 3.78
CA ALA A 115 -9.59 -14.93 3.53
C ALA A 115 -9.27 -16.41 3.47
N ARG A 116 -9.95 -17.22 4.28
CA ARG A 116 -9.76 -18.67 4.26
C ARG A 116 -10.12 -19.25 2.89
N GLU A 117 -11.13 -18.71 2.23
CA GLU A 117 -11.54 -19.18 0.92
C GLU A 117 -10.64 -18.64 -0.21
N LYS A 118 -10.20 -17.38 -0.10
CA LYS A 118 -9.47 -16.70 -1.17
C LYS A 118 -7.95 -16.82 -1.07
N LEU A 119 -7.42 -16.83 0.15
CA LEU A 119 -5.98 -16.78 0.36
C LEU A 119 -5.34 -18.14 0.57
N LEU A 120 -6.11 -19.16 0.91
CA LEU A 120 -5.62 -20.51 1.07
C LEU A 120 -5.74 -21.33 -0.22
N ASP A 121 -6.47 -20.80 -1.17
CA ASP A 121 -6.55 -21.41 -2.51
C ASP A 121 -5.31 -21.00 -3.35
#